data_a6f212c28024e56463b2f80b25a281a4
#
_entry.id   a6f212c28024e56463b2f80b25a281a4
#
_cell.length_a   1.000
_cell.length_b   1.000
_cell.length_c   1.000
_cell.angle_alpha   90.00
_cell.angle_beta   90.00
_cell.angle_gamma   90.00
#
_symmetry.space_group_name_H-M   'P 1'
#
loop_
_entity.id
_entity.type
_entity.pdbx_description
1 polymer ?
#
loop_
_entity_poly.entity_id
_entity_poly.type
_entity_poly.pdbx_seq_one_letter_code
_entity_poly.pdbx_strand_id
1 'polypeptide(L)'
;MKKRTLVLVSLVLTILIFFTACEKKDTKNQNVKTGKKYIIAVDLIYPPFSFKENNVDKGIDVDLMKAVAKTQGFEVEIQPMDFGGIIPAMESGQIDGAIAGANITEERKKVVDFSDPYYDTGIVAIVHKDNNTIKTGKDLVGKRLAVKSGTAGERYVQENLKGKSEVRIYDDTVSMLKAVENKQADAGFEDLPVVLYTLNQDPDTQLKVGTGKLTNVGNGFMVKKGTHKELLEEFNKGLKTLRQNGEYQKIVDRYTKGGKTVEKGGIAGVIDSYKGILTGYGLKFLRGLAVTIYITVVSLFFATLIGLGIGYLNFVPTDKKGFHSRMIKVLQFLGKEYIDLIRGTPLMVQTIFFYFGVVPLLPKLLKFTFHLSSEPGMLSPEVSGIIIIALNAGAFLAEIFRGGIQAIDKGQMEAARSLGLSFNKSMTKVILPQAIKNMIPAILNQFISSLKDTSLLVVIGVADLMKEGQVAYKTNFKTFETMLIVAAIYYIVIKLLSKLFKKVEDKLKV
;
A
#
# COMPACT_ATOMS: atom_id res chain seq x y z
N MET A 1 29.68 -32.48 -7.86
CA MET A 1 29.30 -31.09 -8.15
C MET A 1 27.84 -30.93 -8.57
N LYS A 2 27.25 -31.81 -9.37
CA LYS A 2 25.82 -31.73 -9.78
C LYS A 2 24.79 -31.75 -8.64
N LYS A 3 25.05 -32.42 -7.49
CA LYS A 3 24.09 -32.49 -6.37
C LYS A 3 23.93 -31.16 -5.58
N ARG A 4 24.96 -30.32 -5.48
CA ARG A 4 24.89 -29.05 -4.70
C ARG A 4 24.24 -27.91 -5.46
N THR A 5 24.39 -27.88 -6.78
CA THR A 5 23.69 -26.90 -7.65
C THR A 5 22.21 -27.22 -7.76
N LEU A 6 21.87 -28.54 -7.80
CA LEU A 6 20.48 -29.00 -7.75
C LEU A 6 19.79 -28.62 -6.42
N VAL A 7 20.54 -28.69 -5.30
CA VAL A 7 20.03 -28.34 -3.96
C VAL A 7 19.76 -26.82 -3.86
N LEU A 8 20.59 -25.95 -4.45
CA LEU A 8 20.35 -24.51 -4.46
C LEU A 8 19.17 -24.11 -5.35
N VAL A 9 19.06 -24.71 -6.53
CA VAL A 9 17.90 -24.50 -7.43
C VAL A 9 16.64 -25.11 -6.82
N SER A 10 16.73 -26.28 -6.20
CA SER A 10 15.64 -26.90 -5.43
C SER A 10 15.22 -26.05 -4.23
N LEU A 11 16.16 -25.41 -3.51
CA LEU A 11 15.85 -24.54 -2.38
C LEU A 11 15.10 -23.27 -2.83
N VAL A 12 15.50 -22.66 -3.93
CA VAL A 12 14.80 -21.50 -4.52
C VAL A 12 13.41 -21.91 -5.04
N LEU A 13 13.31 -23.10 -5.67
CA LEU A 13 12.03 -23.64 -6.10
C LEU A 13 11.13 -24.04 -4.93
N THR A 14 11.68 -24.62 -3.87
CA THR A 14 10.93 -25.01 -2.66
C THR A 14 10.42 -23.77 -1.92
N ILE A 15 11.18 -22.67 -1.92
CA ILE A 15 10.76 -21.37 -1.36
C ILE A 15 9.57 -20.81 -2.17
N LEU A 16 9.61 -20.88 -3.50
CA LEU A 16 8.50 -20.46 -4.37
C LEU A 16 7.25 -21.34 -4.17
N ILE A 17 7.42 -22.65 -3.95
CA ILE A 17 6.31 -23.61 -3.73
C ILE A 17 5.72 -23.46 -2.32
N PHE A 18 6.52 -23.11 -1.29
CA PHE A 18 6.01 -22.86 0.07
C PHE A 18 5.09 -21.64 0.13
N PHE A 19 5.30 -20.62 -0.73
CA PHE A 19 4.43 -19.44 -0.80
C PHE A 19 3.09 -19.70 -1.48
N THR A 20 2.95 -20.78 -2.27
CA THR A 20 1.68 -21.17 -2.91
C THR A 20 0.85 -22.16 -2.09
N ALA A 21 1.41 -22.75 -1.02
CA ALA A 21 0.78 -23.85 -0.29
C ALA A 21 0.04 -23.45 1.00
N CYS A 22 0.04 -22.17 1.41
CA CYS A 22 -0.54 -21.73 2.68
C CYS A 22 -1.92 -21.05 2.56
N GLU A 23 -2.77 -21.54 1.65
CA GLU A 23 -4.20 -21.15 1.67
C GLU A 23 -5.08 -22.41 1.75
N LYS A 24 -5.12 -23.03 2.95
CA LYS A 24 -6.22 -23.95 3.29
C LYS A 24 -7.41 -23.10 3.76
N LYS A 25 -8.36 -22.87 2.86
CA LYS A 25 -9.71 -22.46 3.22
C LYS A 25 -10.43 -23.63 3.88
N ASP A 26 -10.82 -23.44 5.15
CA ASP A 26 -11.82 -24.28 5.79
C ASP A 26 -13.16 -24.13 5.07
N THR A 27 -13.47 -25.11 4.23
CA THR A 27 -14.80 -25.28 3.64
C THR A 27 -15.71 -25.96 4.66
N LYS A 28 -16.46 -25.19 5.42
CA LYS A 28 -17.69 -25.67 6.04
C LYS A 28 -18.85 -25.47 5.06
N ASN A 29 -19.39 -26.59 4.64
CA ASN A 29 -20.59 -26.74 3.85
C ASN A 29 -21.74 -25.81 4.26
N GLN A 30 -22.15 -24.95 3.35
CA GLN A 30 -23.57 -24.58 3.21
C GLN A 30 -23.89 -24.61 1.72
N ASN A 31 -24.91 -25.37 1.35
CA ASN A 31 -25.49 -25.46 0.01
C ASN A 31 -25.97 -24.07 -0.44
N VAL A 32 -25.16 -23.37 -1.22
CA VAL A 32 -25.57 -22.19 -1.97
C VAL A 32 -25.23 -22.47 -3.43
N LYS A 33 -26.17 -22.23 -4.31
CA LYS A 33 -25.98 -22.26 -5.77
C LYS A 33 -24.68 -21.54 -6.11
N THR A 34 -23.80 -22.17 -6.87
CA THR A 34 -22.50 -21.64 -7.32
C THR A 34 -22.71 -20.35 -8.14
N GLY A 35 -22.85 -19.21 -7.46
CA GLY A 35 -22.82 -17.89 -8.06
C GLY A 35 -21.40 -17.51 -8.45
N LYS A 36 -21.24 -16.78 -9.55
CA LYS A 36 -19.96 -16.14 -9.92
C LYS A 36 -19.51 -15.28 -8.76
N LYS A 37 -18.23 -15.32 -8.41
CA LYS A 37 -17.60 -14.49 -7.38
C LYS A 37 -16.69 -13.46 -8.06
N TYR A 38 -16.88 -12.17 -7.74
CA TYR A 38 -16.09 -11.08 -8.29
C TYR A 38 -15.31 -10.34 -7.20
N ILE A 39 -14.08 -9.92 -7.53
CA ILE A 39 -13.21 -9.11 -6.68
C ILE A 39 -13.46 -7.64 -7.04
N ILE A 40 -14.02 -6.88 -6.09
CA ILE A 40 -14.42 -5.49 -6.29
C ILE A 40 -13.58 -4.56 -5.40
N ALA A 41 -12.80 -3.69 -6.04
CA ALA A 41 -12.01 -2.71 -5.30
C ALA A 41 -12.88 -1.55 -4.78
N VAL A 42 -12.53 -1.08 -3.58
CA VAL A 42 -13.11 0.11 -2.94
C VAL A 42 -12.01 0.94 -2.28
N ASP A 43 -12.17 2.26 -2.27
CA ASP A 43 -11.28 3.16 -1.53
C ASP A 43 -11.88 3.45 -0.14
N LEU A 44 -11.55 2.63 0.87
CA LEU A 44 -12.12 2.71 2.23
C LEU A 44 -11.70 3.95 3.04
N ILE A 45 -11.30 5.02 2.37
CA ILE A 45 -10.92 6.30 2.95
C ILE A 45 -11.65 7.47 2.30
N TYR A 46 -12.82 7.20 1.70
CA TYR A 46 -13.62 8.17 0.96
C TYR A 46 -15.09 8.23 1.44
N PRO A 47 -15.35 8.63 2.72
CA PRO A 47 -16.71 8.79 3.22
C PRO A 47 -17.43 9.95 2.49
N PRO A 48 -18.77 9.85 2.28
CA PRO A 48 -19.69 8.80 2.71
C PRO A 48 -19.77 7.59 1.75
N PHE A 49 -18.96 7.56 0.68
CA PHE A 49 -19.04 6.52 -0.34
C PHE A 49 -18.49 5.18 0.16
N SER A 50 -17.24 5.16 0.60
CA SER A 50 -16.63 3.95 1.18
C SER A 50 -15.63 4.32 2.29
N PHE A 51 -15.80 3.67 3.45
CA PHE A 51 -14.95 3.89 4.61
C PHE A 51 -15.03 2.71 5.59
N LYS A 52 -14.11 2.68 6.54
CA LYS A 52 -14.07 1.65 7.56
C LYS A 52 -14.48 2.20 8.91
N GLU A 53 -15.53 1.64 9.50
CA GLU A 53 -15.98 1.99 10.83
C GLU A 53 -16.14 0.74 11.70
N ASN A 54 -15.57 0.76 12.93
CA ASN A 54 -15.57 -0.38 13.84
C ASN A 54 -15.15 -1.71 13.18
N ASN A 55 -14.13 -1.65 12.34
CA ASN A 55 -13.61 -2.77 11.55
C ASN A 55 -14.58 -3.38 10.52
N VAL A 56 -15.65 -2.67 10.20
CA VAL A 56 -16.62 -3.04 9.16
C VAL A 56 -16.48 -2.08 7.99
N ASP A 57 -16.42 -2.63 6.79
CA ASP A 57 -16.41 -1.85 5.56
C ASP A 57 -17.83 -1.37 5.28
N LYS A 58 -18.01 -0.05 5.22
CA LYS A 58 -19.29 0.67 5.12
C LYS A 58 -19.24 1.75 4.07
N GLY A 59 -20.37 2.34 3.81
CA GLY A 59 -20.56 3.45 2.89
C GLY A 59 -21.53 3.13 1.78
N ILE A 60 -21.91 4.16 1.02
CA ILE A 60 -22.87 4.05 -0.09
C ILE A 60 -22.40 2.98 -1.08
N ASP A 61 -21.12 3.00 -1.47
CA ASP A 61 -20.54 2.08 -2.45
C ASP A 61 -20.56 0.63 -1.99
N VAL A 62 -20.11 0.40 -0.75
CA VAL A 62 -20.01 -0.94 -0.18
C VAL A 62 -21.39 -1.57 0.00
N ASP A 63 -22.33 -0.80 0.57
CA ASP A 63 -23.68 -1.29 0.82
C ASP A 63 -24.45 -1.47 -0.49
N LEU A 64 -24.29 -0.55 -1.45
CA LEU A 64 -24.90 -0.66 -2.77
C LEU A 64 -24.41 -1.88 -3.54
N MET A 65 -23.09 -2.10 -3.59
CA MET A 65 -22.50 -3.24 -4.29
C MET A 65 -22.97 -4.57 -3.69
N LYS A 66 -23.02 -4.69 -2.36
CA LYS A 66 -23.53 -5.88 -1.67
C LYS A 66 -25.04 -6.09 -1.95
N ALA A 67 -25.82 -5.01 -1.96
CA ALA A 67 -27.25 -5.09 -2.26
C ALA A 67 -27.49 -5.50 -3.72
N VAL A 68 -26.75 -4.95 -4.68
CA VAL A 68 -26.79 -5.35 -6.09
C VAL A 68 -26.43 -6.83 -6.24
N ALA A 69 -25.31 -7.28 -5.66
CA ALA A 69 -24.88 -8.67 -5.71
C ALA A 69 -25.95 -9.63 -5.19
N LYS A 70 -26.59 -9.27 -4.06
CA LYS A 70 -27.70 -10.05 -3.49
C LYS A 70 -28.90 -10.12 -4.42
N THR A 71 -29.28 -9.02 -5.09
CA THR A 71 -30.44 -9.00 -6.00
C THR A 71 -30.18 -9.76 -7.29
N GLN A 72 -28.94 -9.80 -7.77
CA GLN A 72 -28.56 -10.45 -9.03
C GLN A 72 -28.01 -11.87 -8.84
N GLY A 73 -27.77 -12.32 -7.59
CA GLY A 73 -27.38 -13.71 -7.28
C GLY A 73 -25.91 -14.03 -7.52
N PHE A 74 -25.01 -13.04 -7.43
CA PHE A 74 -23.57 -13.25 -7.47
C PHE A 74 -22.91 -12.88 -6.13
N GLU A 75 -21.68 -13.32 -5.91
CA GLU A 75 -20.88 -13.00 -4.73
C GLU A 75 -19.85 -11.91 -5.02
N VAL A 76 -19.55 -11.08 -4.03
CA VAL A 76 -18.49 -10.06 -4.11
C VAL A 76 -17.52 -10.21 -2.96
N GLU A 77 -16.23 -10.12 -3.31
CA GLU A 77 -15.14 -9.92 -2.37
C GLU A 77 -14.71 -8.46 -2.45
N ILE A 78 -14.89 -7.72 -1.34
CA ILE A 78 -14.47 -6.32 -1.27
C ILE A 78 -12.96 -6.29 -1.01
N GLN A 79 -12.22 -5.67 -1.92
CA GLN A 79 -10.78 -5.49 -1.81
C GLN A 79 -10.45 -4.02 -1.57
N PRO A 80 -10.00 -3.65 -0.35
CA PRO A 80 -9.56 -2.29 -0.06
C PRO A 80 -8.31 -1.91 -0.87
N MET A 81 -8.32 -0.71 -1.47
CA MET A 81 -7.23 -0.22 -2.30
C MET A 81 -7.22 1.31 -2.31
N ASP A 82 -6.06 1.95 -2.44
CA ASP A 82 -6.02 3.40 -2.66
C ASP A 82 -6.53 3.74 -4.06
N PHE A 83 -7.28 4.84 -4.18
CA PHE A 83 -7.93 5.25 -5.43
C PHE A 83 -6.98 5.27 -6.64
N GLY A 84 -5.75 5.78 -6.47
CA GLY A 84 -4.74 5.82 -7.51
C GLY A 84 -4.26 4.44 -8.01
N GLY A 85 -4.41 3.40 -7.19
CA GLY A 85 -4.06 2.01 -7.52
C GLY A 85 -5.17 1.23 -8.24
N ILE A 86 -6.42 1.73 -8.25
CA ILE A 86 -7.58 0.99 -8.76
C ILE A 86 -7.48 0.71 -10.26
N ILE A 87 -7.21 1.72 -11.08
CA ILE A 87 -7.11 1.54 -12.54
C ILE A 87 -5.95 0.61 -12.91
N PRO A 88 -4.72 0.80 -12.38
CA PRO A 88 -3.62 -0.15 -12.60
C PRO A 88 -3.95 -1.59 -12.19
N ALA A 89 -4.63 -1.79 -11.05
CA ALA A 89 -5.03 -3.12 -10.59
C ALA A 89 -6.08 -3.77 -11.52
N MET A 90 -6.99 -2.97 -12.05
CA MET A 90 -8.00 -3.40 -13.02
C MET A 90 -7.35 -3.76 -14.37
N GLU A 91 -6.43 -2.92 -14.86
CA GLU A 91 -5.68 -3.18 -16.10
C GLU A 91 -4.85 -4.45 -16.02
N SER A 92 -4.23 -4.71 -14.86
CA SER A 92 -3.43 -5.93 -14.60
C SER A 92 -4.27 -7.17 -14.31
N GLY A 93 -5.60 -7.05 -14.15
CA GLY A 93 -6.51 -8.16 -13.85
C GLY A 93 -6.45 -8.66 -12.41
N GLN A 94 -6.01 -7.82 -11.47
CA GLN A 94 -6.03 -8.13 -10.03
C GLN A 94 -7.42 -7.98 -9.42
N ILE A 95 -8.29 -7.21 -10.06
CA ILE A 95 -9.68 -6.97 -9.67
C ILE A 95 -10.59 -7.05 -10.91
N ASP A 96 -11.82 -7.48 -10.71
CA ASP A 96 -12.82 -7.58 -11.77
C ASP A 96 -13.54 -6.25 -12.02
N GLY A 97 -13.65 -5.43 -10.98
CA GLY A 97 -14.28 -4.12 -11.06
C GLY A 97 -13.99 -3.26 -9.84
N ALA A 98 -14.49 -2.02 -9.84
CA ALA A 98 -14.33 -1.08 -8.72
C ALA A 98 -15.54 -0.16 -8.54
N ILE A 99 -15.90 0.08 -7.28
CA ILE A 99 -16.87 1.09 -6.86
C ILE A 99 -16.21 1.94 -5.76
N ALA A 100 -15.90 3.21 -6.08
CA ALA A 100 -15.04 4.04 -5.24
C ALA A 100 -15.37 5.55 -5.38
N GLY A 101 -16.67 5.91 -5.45
CA GLY A 101 -17.08 7.29 -5.67
C GLY A 101 -16.55 7.87 -6.99
N ALA A 102 -16.23 7.02 -7.96
CA ALA A 102 -15.52 7.43 -9.15
C ALA A 102 -16.41 8.18 -10.14
N ASN A 103 -16.09 9.43 -10.41
CA ASN A 103 -16.76 10.25 -11.40
C ASN A 103 -16.60 9.66 -12.81
N ILE A 104 -17.69 9.57 -13.55
CA ILE A 104 -17.71 9.18 -14.97
C ILE A 104 -17.12 10.32 -15.80
N THR A 105 -15.96 10.10 -16.39
CA THR A 105 -15.27 11.10 -17.21
C THR A 105 -14.82 10.52 -18.55
N GLU A 106 -14.75 11.35 -19.58
CA GLU A 106 -14.35 10.90 -20.94
C GLU A 106 -12.92 10.32 -20.97
N GLU A 107 -12.05 10.82 -20.12
CA GLU A 107 -10.70 10.28 -20.03
C GLU A 107 -10.68 8.87 -19.43
N ARG A 108 -11.43 8.65 -18.34
CA ARG A 108 -11.54 7.32 -17.72
C ARG A 108 -12.21 6.32 -18.65
N LYS A 109 -13.22 6.74 -19.44
CA LYS A 109 -13.87 5.91 -20.46
C LYS A 109 -12.91 5.38 -21.54
N LYS A 110 -11.72 5.94 -21.67
CA LYS A 110 -10.69 5.41 -22.58
C LYS A 110 -10.13 4.07 -22.12
N VAL A 111 -10.03 3.87 -20.79
CA VAL A 111 -9.37 2.71 -20.15
C VAL A 111 -10.34 1.82 -19.35
N VAL A 112 -11.53 2.33 -18.97
CA VAL A 112 -12.55 1.56 -18.26
C VAL A 112 -13.92 1.74 -18.92
N ASP A 113 -14.82 0.76 -18.70
CA ASP A 113 -16.24 0.88 -18.99
C ASP A 113 -16.99 1.15 -17.68
N PHE A 114 -17.99 2.03 -17.72
CA PHE A 114 -18.81 2.44 -16.58
C PHE A 114 -20.22 1.86 -16.64
N SER A 115 -20.80 1.63 -15.48
CA SER A 115 -22.25 1.44 -15.29
C SER A 115 -23.01 2.73 -15.57
N ASP A 116 -24.34 2.63 -15.55
CA ASP A 116 -25.19 3.80 -15.35
C ASP A 116 -24.78 4.54 -14.07
N PRO A 117 -24.94 5.88 -14.01
CA PRO A 117 -24.63 6.64 -12.82
C PRO A 117 -25.43 6.13 -11.62
N TYR A 118 -24.73 5.67 -10.57
CA TYR A 118 -25.40 5.25 -9.33
C TYR A 118 -25.61 6.40 -8.34
N TYR A 119 -24.81 7.47 -8.43
CA TYR A 119 -24.94 8.67 -7.60
C TYR A 119 -24.73 9.92 -8.46
N ASP A 120 -25.62 10.91 -8.29
CA ASP A 120 -25.51 12.19 -8.99
C ASP A 120 -24.77 13.21 -8.13
N THR A 121 -23.58 13.60 -8.57
CA THR A 121 -22.67 14.47 -7.83
C THR A 121 -22.17 15.63 -8.70
N GLY A 122 -21.30 16.44 -8.15
CA GLY A 122 -20.58 17.53 -8.84
C GLY A 122 -19.50 18.09 -7.94
N ILE A 123 -18.43 18.52 -8.57
CA ILE A 123 -17.33 19.18 -7.88
C ILE A 123 -17.80 20.55 -7.40
N VAL A 124 -17.42 20.89 -6.17
CA VAL A 124 -17.58 22.22 -5.59
C VAL A 124 -16.22 22.75 -5.14
N ALA A 125 -16.08 24.06 -5.08
CA ALA A 125 -14.93 24.65 -4.38
C ALA A 125 -15.27 24.82 -2.90
N ILE A 126 -14.33 24.40 -2.06
CA ILE A 126 -14.36 24.54 -0.59
C ILE A 126 -13.43 25.68 -0.24
N VAL A 127 -13.85 26.55 0.64
CA VAL A 127 -13.10 27.73 1.04
C VAL A 127 -13.08 27.86 2.58
N HIS A 128 -12.15 28.65 3.12
CA HIS A 128 -12.18 29.03 4.53
C HIS A 128 -13.44 29.85 4.86
N LYS A 129 -14.01 29.72 6.07
CA LYS A 129 -15.22 30.43 6.51
C LYS A 129 -15.15 31.95 6.30
N ASP A 130 -13.95 32.55 6.50
CA ASP A 130 -13.73 33.99 6.31
C ASP A 130 -13.72 34.40 4.83
N ASN A 131 -13.60 33.45 3.90
CA ASN A 131 -13.58 33.81 2.48
C ASN A 131 -14.99 34.07 1.96
N ASN A 132 -15.25 35.31 1.59
CA ASN A 132 -16.52 35.76 1.03
C ASN A 132 -16.39 36.19 -0.45
N THR A 133 -15.19 36.01 -1.05
CA THR A 133 -14.89 36.46 -2.40
C THR A 133 -15.09 35.40 -3.46
N ILE A 134 -14.97 34.11 -3.10
CA ILE A 134 -15.12 32.98 -4.02
C ILE A 134 -16.56 32.47 -3.90
N LYS A 135 -17.38 32.71 -4.94
CA LYS A 135 -18.80 32.29 -5.03
C LYS A 135 -19.10 31.52 -6.31
N THR A 136 -18.29 31.70 -7.33
CA THR A 136 -18.43 31.07 -8.65
C THR A 136 -17.09 30.56 -9.17
N GLY A 137 -17.14 29.74 -10.23
CA GLY A 137 -15.90 29.27 -10.88
C GLY A 137 -15.02 30.39 -11.46
N LYS A 138 -15.60 31.56 -11.76
CA LYS A 138 -14.83 32.72 -12.28
C LYS A 138 -13.95 33.36 -11.19
N ASP A 139 -14.38 33.30 -9.94
CA ASP A 139 -13.68 33.89 -8.81
C ASP A 139 -12.42 33.09 -8.41
N LEU A 140 -12.23 31.92 -9.00
CA LEU A 140 -11.09 31.03 -8.75
C LEU A 140 -9.83 31.45 -9.53
N VAL A 141 -9.97 32.34 -10.53
CA VAL A 141 -8.83 32.85 -11.30
C VAL A 141 -7.90 33.68 -10.40
N GLY A 142 -6.60 33.44 -10.49
CA GLY A 142 -5.57 34.12 -9.69
C GLY A 142 -5.47 33.64 -8.24
N LYS A 143 -6.19 32.58 -7.86
CA LYS A 143 -6.18 32.02 -6.50
C LYS A 143 -5.19 30.86 -6.37
N ARG A 144 -4.79 30.56 -5.12
CA ARG A 144 -4.02 29.37 -4.75
C ARG A 144 -5.01 28.22 -4.58
N LEU A 145 -4.93 27.22 -5.42
CA LEU A 145 -5.87 26.12 -5.51
C LEU A 145 -5.24 24.82 -5.01
N ALA A 146 -5.97 24.08 -4.20
CA ALA A 146 -5.58 22.76 -3.70
C ALA A 146 -6.46 21.69 -4.36
N VAL A 147 -5.84 20.65 -4.92
CA VAL A 147 -6.54 19.52 -5.58
C VAL A 147 -5.97 18.19 -5.12
N LYS A 148 -6.81 17.15 -5.08
CA LYS A 148 -6.35 15.78 -4.86
C LYS A 148 -5.96 15.15 -6.19
N SER A 149 -4.80 14.48 -6.23
CA SER A 149 -4.26 13.81 -7.42
C SER A 149 -5.24 12.79 -8.01
N GLY A 150 -5.35 12.76 -9.36
CA GLY A 150 -6.17 11.81 -10.10
C GLY A 150 -7.68 12.02 -10.01
N THR A 151 -8.16 13.12 -9.40
CA THR A 151 -9.59 13.40 -9.19
C THR A 151 -10.22 14.26 -10.28
N ALA A 152 -11.56 14.32 -10.27
CA ALA A 152 -12.30 15.23 -11.13
C ALA A 152 -12.06 16.71 -10.75
N GLY A 153 -11.78 16.99 -9.48
CA GLY A 153 -11.39 18.33 -9.00
C GLY A 153 -10.08 18.80 -9.62
N GLU A 154 -9.04 17.95 -9.62
CA GLU A 154 -7.79 18.26 -10.31
C GLU A 154 -8.01 18.53 -11.79
N ARG A 155 -8.78 17.67 -12.45
CA ARG A 155 -9.10 17.82 -13.88
C ARG A 155 -9.80 19.15 -14.16
N TYR A 156 -10.87 19.46 -13.41
CA TYR A 156 -11.57 20.73 -13.55
C TYR A 156 -10.60 21.91 -13.51
N VAL A 157 -9.66 21.90 -12.57
CA VAL A 157 -8.65 22.95 -12.43
C VAL A 157 -7.69 22.95 -13.61
N GLN A 158 -7.23 21.80 -14.08
CA GLN A 158 -6.34 21.69 -15.25
C GLN A 158 -7.00 22.19 -16.53
N GLU A 159 -8.27 21.90 -16.74
CA GLU A 159 -9.00 22.29 -17.95
C GLU A 159 -9.42 23.77 -17.97
N ASN A 160 -9.81 24.32 -16.82
CA ASN A 160 -10.44 25.64 -16.75
C ASN A 160 -9.52 26.74 -16.17
N LEU A 161 -8.55 26.38 -15.31
CA LEU A 161 -7.76 27.31 -14.51
C LEU A 161 -6.25 27.18 -14.70
N LYS A 162 -5.77 26.24 -15.53
CA LYS A 162 -4.35 26.05 -15.83
C LYS A 162 -3.72 27.34 -16.38
N GLY A 163 -2.60 27.72 -15.80
CA GLY A 163 -1.91 28.98 -16.17
C GLY A 163 -2.60 30.27 -15.70
N LYS A 164 -3.78 30.16 -15.07
CA LYS A 164 -4.54 31.29 -14.53
C LYS A 164 -4.52 31.35 -13.00
N SER A 165 -4.04 30.27 -12.34
CA SER A 165 -4.05 30.10 -10.89
C SER A 165 -2.85 29.26 -10.43
N GLU A 166 -2.39 29.44 -9.19
CA GLU A 166 -1.38 28.57 -8.58
C GLU A 166 -2.07 27.29 -8.12
N VAL A 167 -1.57 26.11 -8.55
CA VAL A 167 -2.17 24.82 -8.23
C VAL A 167 -1.20 23.97 -7.41
N ARG A 168 -1.67 23.45 -6.27
CA ARG A 168 -0.95 22.49 -5.44
C ARG A 168 -1.71 21.16 -5.40
N ILE A 169 -1.00 20.07 -5.68
CA ILE A 169 -1.55 18.73 -5.73
C ILE A 169 -1.25 18.02 -4.41
N TYR A 170 -2.25 17.34 -3.86
CA TYR A 170 -2.21 16.57 -2.62
C TYR A 170 -2.59 15.11 -2.90
N ASP A 171 -2.08 14.19 -2.09
CA ASP A 171 -2.35 12.76 -2.26
C ASP A 171 -3.71 12.34 -1.70
N ASP A 172 -4.29 13.12 -0.78
CA ASP A 172 -5.58 12.81 -0.14
C ASP A 172 -6.41 14.06 0.16
N THR A 173 -7.73 13.82 0.32
CA THR A 173 -8.73 14.86 0.60
C THR A 173 -8.46 15.59 1.91
N VAL A 174 -8.03 14.90 2.97
CA VAL A 174 -7.83 15.53 4.29
C VAL A 174 -6.69 16.53 4.25
N SER A 175 -5.56 16.15 3.65
CA SER A 175 -4.40 17.04 3.46
C SER A 175 -4.76 18.27 2.61
N MET A 176 -5.55 18.07 1.55
CA MET A 176 -6.07 19.15 0.71
C MET A 176 -6.98 20.10 1.49
N LEU A 177 -7.93 19.56 2.28
CA LEU A 177 -8.83 20.38 3.10
C LEU A 177 -8.09 21.16 4.20
N LYS A 178 -7.10 20.51 4.84
CA LYS A 178 -6.25 21.19 5.85
C LYS A 178 -5.42 22.32 5.25
N ALA A 179 -5.00 22.22 3.99
CA ALA A 179 -4.32 23.33 3.31
C ALA A 179 -5.25 24.56 3.14
N VAL A 180 -6.54 24.34 2.87
CA VAL A 180 -7.52 25.43 2.81
C VAL A 180 -7.82 25.97 4.21
N GLU A 181 -8.02 25.11 5.19
CA GLU A 181 -8.30 25.49 6.58
C GLU A 181 -7.16 26.32 7.18
N ASN A 182 -5.91 25.96 6.90
CA ASN A 182 -4.71 26.68 7.33
C ASN A 182 -4.36 27.87 6.42
N LYS A 183 -5.23 28.27 5.50
CA LYS A 183 -5.04 29.39 4.55
C LYS A 183 -3.78 29.25 3.67
N GLN A 184 -3.27 28.03 3.49
CA GLN A 184 -2.18 27.72 2.55
C GLN A 184 -2.69 27.66 1.11
N ALA A 185 -3.99 27.36 0.92
CA ALA A 185 -4.71 27.48 -0.33
C ALA A 185 -5.99 28.32 -0.10
N ASP A 186 -6.46 29.01 -1.15
CA ASP A 186 -7.65 29.84 -1.10
C ASP A 186 -8.93 29.01 -1.36
N ALA A 187 -8.81 27.92 -2.13
CA ALA A 187 -9.88 26.98 -2.39
C ALA A 187 -9.34 25.56 -2.59
N GLY A 188 -10.12 24.55 -2.15
CA GLY A 188 -9.97 23.14 -2.45
C GLY A 188 -11.12 22.63 -3.29
N PHE A 189 -10.96 21.47 -3.94
CA PHE A 189 -11.98 20.91 -4.85
C PHE A 189 -12.31 19.48 -4.49
N GLU A 190 -13.60 19.22 -4.24
CA GLU A 190 -14.07 17.87 -3.89
C GLU A 190 -15.53 17.69 -4.31
N ASP A 191 -15.98 16.44 -4.34
CA ASP A 191 -17.37 16.08 -4.56
C ASP A 191 -18.28 16.62 -3.43
N LEU A 192 -19.39 17.24 -3.81
CA LEU A 192 -20.32 17.87 -2.86
C LEU A 192 -20.76 16.93 -1.70
N PRO A 193 -21.08 15.63 -1.92
CA PRO A 193 -21.44 14.72 -0.83
C PRO A 193 -20.32 14.52 0.20
N VAL A 194 -19.07 14.46 -0.26
CA VAL A 194 -17.89 14.32 0.61
C VAL A 194 -17.71 15.58 1.44
N VAL A 195 -17.85 16.75 0.81
CA VAL A 195 -17.78 18.03 1.50
C VAL A 195 -18.84 18.14 2.60
N LEU A 196 -20.10 17.87 2.25
CA LEU A 196 -21.20 17.94 3.21
C LEU A 196 -21.02 16.95 4.37
N TYR A 197 -20.56 15.74 4.08
CA TYR A 197 -20.22 14.76 5.11
C TYR A 197 -19.13 15.30 6.04
N THR A 198 -18.02 15.80 5.47
CA THR A 198 -16.89 16.34 6.23
C THR A 198 -17.29 17.52 7.14
N LEU A 199 -18.04 18.47 6.58
CA LEU A 199 -18.52 19.63 7.36
C LEU A 199 -19.48 19.24 8.48
N ASN A 200 -20.25 18.14 8.31
CA ASN A 200 -21.16 17.62 9.33
C ASN A 200 -20.41 16.85 10.44
N GLN A 201 -19.24 16.27 10.14
CA GLN A 201 -18.44 15.52 11.13
C GLN A 201 -17.63 16.43 12.05
N ASP A 202 -17.26 17.63 11.58
CA ASP A 202 -16.49 18.60 12.35
C ASP A 202 -17.25 19.94 12.42
N PRO A 203 -18.09 20.16 13.45
CA PRO A 203 -18.82 21.41 13.63
C PRO A 203 -17.93 22.64 13.80
N ASP A 204 -16.70 22.45 14.28
CA ASP A 204 -15.72 23.51 14.53
C ASP A 204 -14.84 23.78 13.31
N THR A 205 -14.99 23.04 12.22
CA THR A 205 -14.23 23.23 10.99
C THR A 205 -14.29 24.69 10.52
N GLN A 206 -13.16 25.22 10.07
CA GLN A 206 -13.09 26.57 9.51
C GLN A 206 -13.39 26.60 8.00
N LEU A 207 -14.02 25.53 7.47
CA LEU A 207 -14.35 25.38 6.06
C LEU A 207 -15.84 25.60 5.79
N LYS A 208 -16.16 26.00 4.55
CA LYS A 208 -17.51 26.07 3.99
C LYS A 208 -17.51 25.77 2.50
N VAL A 209 -18.66 25.38 1.96
CA VAL A 209 -18.87 25.33 0.50
C VAL A 209 -18.78 26.76 -0.05
N GLY A 210 -17.84 27.01 -0.97
CA GLY A 210 -17.61 28.32 -1.57
C GLY A 210 -18.44 28.56 -2.82
N THR A 211 -18.64 27.52 -3.65
CA THR A 211 -19.34 27.64 -4.94
C THR A 211 -20.54 26.69 -5.04
N GLY A 212 -21.44 26.94 -5.97
CA GLY A 212 -22.33 25.90 -6.46
C GLY A 212 -21.56 24.79 -7.17
N LYS A 213 -22.27 23.76 -7.66
CA LYS A 213 -21.65 22.68 -8.47
C LYS A 213 -20.97 23.29 -9.70
N LEU A 214 -19.67 23.03 -9.84
CA LEU A 214 -18.82 23.44 -10.96
C LEU A 214 -18.91 22.46 -12.13
N THR A 215 -19.28 21.21 -11.83
CA THR A 215 -19.52 20.14 -12.81
C THR A 215 -20.80 19.39 -12.47
N ASN A 216 -21.42 18.80 -13.48
CA ASN A 216 -22.52 17.85 -13.33
C ASN A 216 -22.01 16.49 -13.82
N VAL A 217 -21.64 15.62 -12.89
CA VAL A 217 -21.13 14.29 -13.20
C VAL A 217 -21.77 13.25 -12.28
N GLY A 218 -21.91 12.03 -12.78
CA GLY A 218 -22.37 10.90 -11.97
C GLY A 218 -21.20 10.03 -11.55
N ASN A 219 -21.31 9.36 -10.41
CA ASN A 219 -20.41 8.29 -10.04
C ASN A 219 -20.85 6.97 -10.66
N GLY A 220 -19.92 6.20 -11.21
CA GLY A 220 -20.19 4.92 -11.87
C GLY A 220 -19.35 3.78 -11.27
N PHE A 221 -19.92 2.58 -11.30
CA PHE A 221 -19.16 1.35 -11.11
C PHE A 221 -18.30 1.11 -12.35
N MET A 222 -17.06 0.67 -12.18
CA MET A 222 -16.07 0.53 -13.25
C MET A 222 -15.65 -0.91 -13.44
N VAL A 223 -15.42 -1.30 -14.71
CA VAL A 223 -14.72 -2.52 -15.10
C VAL A 223 -13.66 -2.18 -16.16
N LYS A 224 -12.69 -3.07 -16.36
CA LYS A 224 -11.68 -2.89 -17.41
C LYS A 224 -12.34 -2.79 -18.78
N LYS A 225 -11.86 -1.87 -19.62
CA LYS A 225 -12.36 -1.60 -20.96
C LYS A 225 -12.54 -2.88 -21.77
N GLY A 226 -13.77 -3.09 -22.27
CA GLY A 226 -14.12 -4.23 -23.13
C GLY A 226 -14.26 -5.58 -22.41
N THR A 227 -14.08 -5.63 -21.08
CA THR A 227 -14.22 -6.87 -20.27
C THR A 227 -15.41 -6.78 -19.33
N HIS A 228 -15.78 -7.90 -18.69
CA HIS A 228 -16.82 -7.96 -17.62
C HIS A 228 -18.14 -7.25 -17.95
N LYS A 229 -18.55 -7.24 -19.21
CA LYS A 229 -19.82 -6.59 -19.67
C LYS A 229 -21.03 -7.13 -18.93
N GLU A 230 -21.05 -8.45 -18.67
CA GLU A 230 -22.11 -9.11 -17.92
C GLU A 230 -22.22 -8.53 -16.50
N LEU A 231 -21.08 -8.32 -15.80
CA LEU A 231 -21.07 -7.71 -14.47
C LEU A 231 -21.62 -6.27 -14.48
N LEU A 232 -21.31 -5.48 -15.52
CA LEU A 232 -21.89 -4.13 -15.70
C LEU A 232 -23.42 -4.19 -15.91
N GLU A 233 -23.88 -5.12 -16.73
CA GLU A 233 -25.32 -5.29 -16.97
C GLU A 233 -26.04 -5.75 -15.71
N GLU A 234 -25.48 -6.70 -14.96
CA GLU A 234 -26.00 -7.16 -13.67
C GLU A 234 -26.03 -6.01 -12.65
N PHE A 235 -24.97 -5.17 -12.61
CA PHE A 235 -24.96 -3.99 -11.75
C PHE A 235 -26.09 -3.03 -12.10
N ASN A 236 -26.27 -2.68 -13.38
CA ASN A 236 -27.32 -1.77 -13.83
C ASN A 236 -28.74 -2.30 -13.57
N LYS A 237 -28.97 -3.60 -13.78
CA LYS A 237 -30.23 -4.26 -13.44
C LYS A 237 -30.53 -4.20 -11.94
N GLY A 238 -29.52 -4.52 -11.12
CA GLY A 238 -29.62 -4.46 -9.67
C GLY A 238 -29.86 -3.04 -9.16
N LEU A 239 -29.15 -2.05 -9.67
CA LEU A 239 -29.34 -0.64 -9.35
C LEU A 239 -30.78 -0.18 -9.66
N LYS A 240 -31.30 -0.56 -10.83
CA LYS A 240 -32.68 -0.25 -11.21
C LYS A 240 -33.70 -0.87 -10.24
N THR A 241 -33.49 -2.13 -9.86
CA THR A 241 -34.34 -2.84 -8.88
C THR A 241 -34.30 -2.15 -7.51
N LEU A 242 -33.11 -1.78 -7.02
CA LEU A 242 -32.96 -1.11 -5.73
C LEU A 242 -33.58 0.31 -5.72
N ARG A 243 -33.55 1.01 -6.85
CA ARG A 243 -34.28 2.30 -7.00
C ARG A 243 -35.79 2.14 -6.97
N GLN A 244 -36.28 1.11 -7.63
CA GLN A 244 -37.76 0.85 -7.71
C GLN A 244 -38.34 0.42 -6.37
N ASN A 245 -37.64 -0.38 -5.59
CA ASN A 245 -38.11 -0.87 -4.27
C ASN A 245 -37.78 0.07 -3.10
N GLY A 246 -37.09 1.21 -3.36
CA GLY A 246 -36.72 2.20 -2.36
C GLY A 246 -35.54 1.84 -1.48
N GLU A 247 -34.91 0.69 -1.70
CA GLU A 247 -33.72 0.26 -0.92
C GLU A 247 -32.49 1.15 -1.21
N TYR A 248 -32.34 1.57 -2.46
CA TYR A 248 -31.32 2.56 -2.85
C TYR A 248 -31.40 3.83 -1.99
N GLN A 249 -32.60 4.42 -1.84
CA GLN A 249 -32.75 5.65 -1.06
C GLN A 249 -32.43 5.42 0.44
N LYS A 250 -32.79 4.27 0.99
CA LYS A 250 -32.47 3.91 2.38
C LYS A 250 -30.94 3.79 2.59
N ILE A 251 -30.23 3.23 1.60
CA ILE A 251 -28.76 3.15 1.65
C ILE A 251 -28.15 4.56 1.64
N VAL A 252 -28.56 5.42 0.70
CA VAL A 252 -28.05 6.80 0.62
C VAL A 252 -28.35 7.58 1.90
N ASP A 253 -29.61 7.57 2.35
CA ASP A 253 -30.06 8.32 3.53
C ASP A 253 -29.30 7.94 4.82
N ARG A 254 -28.91 6.68 4.95
CA ARG A 254 -28.12 6.20 6.10
C ARG A 254 -26.82 6.96 6.25
N TYR A 255 -26.20 7.39 5.16
CA TYR A 255 -24.88 8.04 5.16
C TYR A 255 -24.95 9.56 4.93
N THR A 256 -26.06 10.08 4.46
CA THR A 256 -26.20 11.51 4.15
C THR A 256 -27.07 12.29 5.15
N LYS A 257 -27.94 11.61 5.92
CA LYS A 257 -28.90 12.24 6.83
C LYS A 257 -28.59 12.07 8.31
N GLY A 258 -27.43 11.52 8.72
CA GLY A 258 -27.16 11.14 10.11
C GLY A 258 -25.90 11.71 10.74
N GLY A 259 -26.04 12.20 11.96
CA GLY A 259 -25.08 12.15 13.08
C GLY A 259 -24.23 13.39 13.34
N LYS A 260 -24.70 14.28 14.22
CA LYS A 260 -23.85 15.25 14.92
C LYS A 260 -23.15 14.58 16.10
N THR A 261 -21.81 14.53 16.10
CA THR A 261 -21.02 14.33 17.33
C THR A 261 -20.64 15.71 17.86
N VAL A 262 -21.17 16.07 19.03
CA VAL A 262 -20.82 17.32 19.74
C VAL A 262 -19.48 17.09 20.45
N GLU A 263 -18.41 17.74 20.03
CA GLU A 263 -17.14 17.75 20.77
C GLU A 263 -17.15 18.85 21.84
N LYS A 264 -16.59 18.51 23.01
CA LYS A 264 -16.36 19.46 24.10
C LYS A 264 -15.10 20.27 23.81
N GLY A 265 -15.14 21.59 23.90
CA GLY A 265 -13.99 22.47 23.73
C GLY A 265 -12.96 22.40 24.88
N GLY A 266 -11.73 22.92 24.65
CA GLY A 266 -10.67 23.00 25.65
C GLY A 266 -9.83 21.73 25.85
N ILE A 267 -9.01 21.70 26.91
CA ILE A 267 -8.12 20.55 27.23
C ILE A 267 -8.89 19.25 27.38
N ALA A 268 -10.10 19.28 27.93
CA ALA A 268 -10.97 18.11 28.06
C ALA A 268 -11.35 17.55 26.67
N GLY A 269 -11.64 18.41 25.68
CA GLY A 269 -11.93 17.97 24.32
C GLY A 269 -10.73 17.34 23.62
N VAL A 270 -9.53 17.87 23.87
CA VAL A 270 -8.28 17.26 23.36
C VAL A 270 -8.09 15.85 23.94
N ILE A 271 -8.24 15.70 25.26
CA ILE A 271 -8.13 14.38 25.90
C ILE A 271 -9.20 13.42 25.39
N ASP A 272 -10.44 13.87 25.25
CA ASP A 272 -11.54 13.07 24.70
C ASP A 272 -11.28 12.67 23.24
N SER A 273 -10.65 13.55 22.43
CA SER A 273 -10.22 13.25 21.07
C SER A 273 -9.23 12.08 21.03
N TYR A 274 -8.13 12.16 21.79
CA TYR A 274 -7.15 11.07 21.87
C TYR A 274 -7.76 9.77 22.41
N LYS A 275 -8.59 9.86 23.44
CA LYS A 275 -9.30 8.71 23.99
C LYS A 275 -10.27 8.09 22.98
N GLY A 276 -10.99 8.90 22.21
CA GLY A 276 -11.87 8.46 21.13
C GLY A 276 -11.11 7.73 20.02
N ILE A 277 -9.94 8.27 19.61
CA ILE A 277 -9.09 7.62 18.62
C ILE A 277 -8.57 6.28 19.14
N LEU A 278 -8.07 6.23 20.37
CA LEU A 278 -7.54 5.00 20.95
C LEU A 278 -8.62 3.93 21.18
N THR A 279 -9.82 4.31 21.61
CA THR A 279 -10.95 3.36 21.73
C THR A 279 -11.45 2.86 20.39
N GLY A 280 -11.56 3.73 19.38
CA GLY A 280 -12.05 3.36 18.05
C GLY A 280 -11.03 2.62 17.19
N TYR A 281 -9.73 2.95 17.32
CA TYR A 281 -8.68 2.47 16.42
C TYR A 281 -7.52 1.76 17.13
N GLY A 282 -7.43 1.76 18.45
CA GLY A 282 -6.29 1.21 19.18
C GLY A 282 -6.01 -0.26 18.85
N LEU A 283 -7.04 -1.11 18.77
CA LEU A 283 -6.87 -2.51 18.37
C LEU A 283 -6.40 -2.65 16.93
N LYS A 284 -6.81 -1.74 16.02
CA LYS A 284 -6.36 -1.72 14.63
C LYS A 284 -4.89 -1.34 14.55
N PHE A 285 -4.45 -0.33 15.32
CA PHE A 285 -3.04 0.05 15.40
C PHE A 285 -2.17 -1.11 15.93
N LEU A 286 -2.65 -1.87 16.91
CA LEU A 286 -1.94 -3.06 17.40
C LEU A 286 -1.87 -4.16 16.33
N ARG A 287 -2.95 -4.40 15.58
CA ARG A 287 -2.93 -5.34 14.45
C ARG A 287 -2.01 -4.87 13.33
N GLY A 288 -2.10 -3.61 12.94
CA GLY A 288 -1.20 -3.02 11.95
C GLY A 288 0.27 -3.10 12.39
N LEU A 289 0.57 -2.85 13.67
CA LEU A 289 1.90 -3.04 14.23
C LEU A 289 2.36 -4.51 14.15
N ALA A 290 1.47 -5.46 14.44
CA ALA A 290 1.79 -6.89 14.30
C ALA A 290 2.13 -7.25 12.85
N VAL A 291 1.39 -6.72 11.86
CA VAL A 291 1.69 -6.88 10.43
C VAL A 291 3.02 -6.25 10.07
N THR A 292 3.30 -5.03 10.54
CA THR A 292 4.60 -4.34 10.37
C THR A 292 5.76 -5.22 10.85
N ILE A 293 5.66 -5.75 12.08
CA ILE A 293 6.68 -6.61 12.68
C ILE A 293 6.80 -7.93 11.90
N TYR A 294 5.68 -8.57 11.58
CA TYR A 294 5.65 -9.83 10.82
C TYR A 294 6.35 -9.69 9.47
N ILE A 295 5.98 -8.69 8.67
CA ILE A 295 6.61 -8.44 7.36
C ILE A 295 8.10 -8.18 7.55
N THR A 296 8.49 -7.34 8.53
CA THR A 296 9.90 -7.02 8.79
C THR A 296 10.72 -8.27 9.11
N VAL A 297 10.25 -9.11 10.04
CA VAL A 297 10.97 -10.31 10.48
C VAL A 297 11.12 -11.31 9.34
N VAL A 298 10.03 -11.60 8.64
CA VAL A 298 10.05 -12.57 7.52
C VAL A 298 10.91 -12.06 6.37
N SER A 299 10.76 -10.79 6.00
CA SER A 299 11.57 -10.18 4.94
C SER A 299 13.06 -10.21 5.27
N LEU A 300 13.43 -9.89 6.50
CA LEU A 300 14.85 -9.88 6.90
C LEU A 300 15.45 -11.27 6.99
N PHE A 301 14.69 -12.30 7.31
CA PHE A 301 15.17 -13.67 7.18
C PHE A 301 15.62 -13.95 5.74
N PHE A 302 14.79 -13.67 4.74
CA PHE A 302 15.14 -13.86 3.33
C PHE A 302 16.24 -12.89 2.86
N ALA A 303 16.16 -11.63 3.28
CA ALA A 303 17.18 -10.62 2.99
C ALA A 303 18.57 -11.05 3.49
N THR A 304 18.64 -11.68 4.67
CA THR A 304 19.91 -12.19 5.22
C THR A 304 20.46 -13.32 4.34
N LEU A 305 19.63 -14.24 3.87
CA LEU A 305 20.06 -15.29 2.95
C LEU A 305 20.58 -14.72 1.62
N ILE A 306 19.86 -13.75 1.04
CA ILE A 306 20.27 -13.04 -0.18
C ILE A 306 21.61 -12.31 0.05
N GLY A 307 21.67 -11.53 1.13
CA GLY A 307 22.87 -10.74 1.48
C GLY A 307 24.09 -11.60 1.72
N LEU A 308 23.96 -12.68 2.49
CA LEU A 308 25.05 -13.65 2.71
C LEU A 308 25.48 -14.31 1.40
N GLY A 309 24.53 -14.73 0.57
CA GLY A 309 24.83 -15.37 -0.71
C GLY A 309 25.62 -14.46 -1.65
N ILE A 310 25.16 -13.23 -1.85
CA ILE A 310 25.83 -12.26 -2.73
C ILE A 310 27.12 -11.76 -2.09
N GLY A 311 27.10 -11.44 -0.79
CA GLY A 311 28.29 -11.01 -0.06
C GLY A 311 29.42 -12.04 -0.10
N TYR A 312 29.12 -13.33 0.11
CA TYR A 312 30.09 -14.42 -0.02
C TYR A 312 30.59 -14.59 -1.46
N LEU A 313 29.67 -14.52 -2.44
CA LEU A 313 29.99 -14.70 -3.86
C LEU A 313 31.09 -13.73 -4.32
N ASN A 314 31.10 -12.49 -3.82
CA ASN A 314 32.08 -11.46 -4.19
C ASN A 314 33.52 -11.82 -3.78
N PHE A 315 33.71 -12.74 -2.84
CA PHE A 315 35.02 -13.18 -2.38
C PHE A 315 35.51 -14.50 -2.99
N VAL A 316 34.65 -15.16 -3.80
CA VAL A 316 35.03 -16.43 -4.45
C VAL A 316 36.09 -16.16 -5.52
N PRO A 317 37.30 -16.80 -5.43
CA PRO A 317 38.35 -16.58 -6.42
C PRO A 317 37.94 -17.05 -7.82
N THR A 318 38.28 -16.25 -8.85
CA THR A 318 37.94 -16.49 -10.26
C THR A 318 39.17 -16.61 -11.16
N ASP A 319 40.33 -16.93 -10.58
CA ASP A 319 41.60 -16.93 -11.28
C ASP A 319 41.83 -18.11 -12.20
N LYS A 320 41.03 -19.18 -12.05
CA LYS A 320 41.10 -20.40 -12.87
C LYS A 320 40.38 -20.21 -14.20
N LYS A 321 41.05 -20.55 -15.30
CA LYS A 321 40.39 -20.64 -16.64
C LYS A 321 39.41 -21.82 -16.65
N GLY A 322 38.16 -21.60 -17.06
CA GLY A 322 37.16 -22.65 -17.21
C GLY A 322 35.73 -22.14 -17.10
N PHE A 323 34.76 -22.99 -17.46
CA PHE A 323 33.33 -22.67 -17.44
C PHE A 323 32.85 -22.23 -16.03
N HIS A 324 33.28 -22.92 -14.98
CA HIS A 324 32.93 -22.59 -13.59
C HIS A 324 33.38 -21.16 -13.18
N SER A 325 34.62 -20.78 -13.54
CA SER A 325 35.11 -19.42 -13.22
C SER A 325 34.36 -18.35 -14.02
N ARG A 326 34.01 -18.60 -15.28
CA ARG A 326 33.19 -17.68 -16.08
C ARG A 326 31.80 -17.51 -15.45
N MET A 327 31.16 -18.60 -15.05
CA MET A 327 29.85 -18.56 -14.39
C MET A 327 29.90 -17.74 -13.08
N ILE A 328 30.95 -17.91 -12.26
CA ILE A 328 31.11 -17.11 -11.02
C ILE A 328 31.25 -15.63 -11.36
N LYS A 329 32.07 -15.25 -12.37
CA LYS A 329 32.22 -13.85 -12.82
C LYS A 329 30.88 -13.24 -13.26
N VAL A 330 30.07 -13.98 -14.01
CA VAL A 330 28.73 -13.54 -14.40
C VAL A 330 27.86 -13.33 -13.17
N LEU A 331 27.85 -14.26 -12.21
CA LEU A 331 27.06 -14.14 -10.98
C LEU A 331 27.55 -12.97 -10.12
N GLN A 332 28.87 -12.73 -10.03
CA GLN A 332 29.44 -11.57 -9.34
C GLN A 332 29.02 -10.27 -10.00
N PHE A 333 29.04 -10.19 -11.33
CA PHE A 333 28.58 -9.04 -12.08
C PHE A 333 27.07 -8.78 -11.83
N LEU A 334 26.22 -9.82 -11.98
CA LEU A 334 24.80 -9.69 -11.72
C LEU A 334 24.47 -9.30 -10.27
N GLY A 335 25.24 -9.85 -9.31
CA GLY A 335 25.09 -9.48 -7.91
C GLY A 335 25.46 -8.01 -7.65
N LYS A 336 26.49 -7.50 -8.31
CA LYS A 336 26.86 -6.08 -8.24
C LYS A 336 25.79 -5.19 -8.85
N GLU A 337 25.35 -5.49 -10.06
CA GLU A 337 24.27 -4.72 -10.74
C GLU A 337 22.98 -4.72 -9.91
N TYR A 338 22.62 -5.86 -9.30
CA TYR A 338 21.48 -5.93 -8.38
C TYR A 338 21.64 -4.97 -7.20
N ILE A 339 22.81 -4.97 -6.54
CA ILE A 339 23.08 -4.08 -5.40
C ILE A 339 22.98 -2.62 -5.83
N ASP A 340 23.64 -2.27 -6.95
CA ASP A 340 23.68 -0.90 -7.46
C ASP A 340 22.29 -0.42 -7.88
N LEU A 341 21.50 -1.25 -8.56
CA LEU A 341 20.13 -0.95 -8.98
C LEU A 341 19.20 -0.73 -7.78
N ILE A 342 19.19 -1.67 -6.84
CA ILE A 342 18.28 -1.62 -5.69
C ILE A 342 18.60 -0.47 -4.75
N ARG A 343 19.89 -0.23 -4.47
CA ARG A 343 20.32 0.90 -3.62
C ARG A 343 20.24 2.25 -4.33
N GLY A 344 20.30 2.25 -5.66
CA GLY A 344 20.22 3.45 -6.49
C GLY A 344 18.78 3.92 -6.79
N THR A 345 17.76 3.16 -6.41
CA THR A 345 16.35 3.49 -6.70
C THR A 345 15.52 3.59 -5.42
N PRO A 346 14.52 4.51 -5.35
CA PRO A 346 13.65 4.62 -4.17
C PRO A 346 12.79 3.36 -3.96
N LEU A 347 12.64 2.93 -2.71
CA LEU A 347 11.82 1.76 -2.37
C LEU A 347 10.37 1.88 -2.85
N MET A 348 9.78 3.07 -2.79
CA MET A 348 8.42 3.30 -3.27
C MET A 348 8.28 2.99 -4.77
N VAL A 349 9.28 3.40 -5.60
CA VAL A 349 9.30 3.09 -7.03
C VAL A 349 9.41 1.58 -7.25
N GLN A 350 10.29 0.90 -6.49
CA GLN A 350 10.43 -0.56 -6.53
C GLN A 350 9.11 -1.25 -6.18
N THR A 351 8.40 -0.76 -5.15
CA THR A 351 7.12 -1.30 -4.69
C THR A 351 6.06 -1.23 -5.79
N ILE A 352 5.88 -0.05 -6.39
CA ILE A 352 4.90 0.17 -7.47
C ILE A 352 5.25 -0.69 -8.69
N PHE A 353 6.52 -0.66 -9.13
CA PHE A 353 6.99 -1.44 -10.28
C PHE A 353 6.79 -2.94 -10.08
N PHE A 354 7.18 -3.46 -8.92
CA PHE A 354 7.06 -4.89 -8.64
C PHE A 354 5.60 -5.32 -8.57
N TYR A 355 4.77 -4.62 -7.78
CA TYR A 355 3.40 -5.03 -7.51
C TYR A 355 2.49 -4.88 -8.74
N PHE A 356 2.54 -3.76 -9.43
CA PHE A 356 1.69 -3.50 -10.60
C PHE A 356 2.32 -3.93 -11.94
N GLY A 357 3.63 -4.06 -12.01
CA GLY A 357 4.34 -4.46 -13.24
C GLY A 357 4.72 -5.94 -13.26
N VAL A 358 5.37 -6.45 -12.21
CA VAL A 358 5.95 -7.81 -12.19
C VAL A 358 4.93 -8.86 -11.72
N VAL A 359 4.22 -8.59 -10.60
CA VAL A 359 3.29 -9.57 -10.01
C VAL A 359 2.24 -10.10 -11.01
N PRO A 360 1.61 -9.27 -11.86
CA PRO A 360 0.62 -9.76 -12.84
C PRO A 360 1.19 -10.65 -13.94
N LEU A 361 2.50 -10.61 -14.15
CA LEU A 361 3.17 -11.45 -15.15
C LEU A 361 3.52 -12.85 -14.59
N LEU A 362 3.65 -12.98 -13.27
CA LEU A 362 4.08 -14.22 -12.62
C LEU A 362 3.15 -15.41 -12.90
N PRO A 363 1.81 -15.29 -12.79
CA PRO A 363 0.90 -16.39 -13.09
C PRO A 363 1.05 -16.91 -14.52
N LYS A 364 1.17 -16.01 -15.49
CA LYS A 364 1.36 -16.34 -16.91
C LYS A 364 2.69 -17.04 -17.15
N LEU A 365 3.76 -16.52 -16.55
CA LEU A 365 5.10 -17.08 -16.66
C LEU A 365 5.16 -18.48 -16.03
N LEU A 366 4.57 -18.67 -14.84
CA LEU A 366 4.52 -19.95 -14.16
C LEU A 366 3.72 -20.97 -14.96
N LYS A 367 2.55 -20.59 -15.49
CA LYS A 367 1.74 -21.46 -16.37
C LYS A 367 2.55 -21.92 -17.60
N PHE A 368 3.21 -20.98 -18.27
CA PHE A 368 4.03 -21.29 -19.43
C PHE A 368 5.22 -22.19 -19.10
N THR A 369 5.97 -21.86 -18.03
CA THR A 369 7.22 -22.55 -17.67
C THR A 369 6.96 -23.96 -17.15
N PHE A 370 5.89 -24.16 -16.38
CA PHE A 370 5.56 -25.45 -15.74
C PHE A 370 4.41 -26.20 -16.43
N HIS A 371 3.91 -25.69 -17.57
CA HIS A 371 2.82 -26.29 -18.36
C HIS A 371 1.58 -26.59 -17.52
N LEU A 372 1.21 -25.66 -16.60
CA LEU A 372 0.07 -25.83 -15.72
C LEU A 372 -1.24 -25.79 -16.51
N SER A 373 -2.23 -26.59 -16.10
CA SER A 373 -3.56 -26.62 -16.71
C SER A 373 -4.34 -25.30 -16.51
N SER A 374 -4.09 -24.60 -15.39
CA SER A 374 -4.70 -23.29 -15.07
C SER A 374 -3.63 -22.30 -14.62
N GLU A 375 -3.95 -20.98 -14.66
CA GLU A 375 -3.07 -19.97 -14.09
C GLU A 375 -3.14 -20.02 -12.56
N PRO A 376 -1.98 -20.00 -11.85
CA PRO A 376 -1.97 -19.82 -10.40
C PRO A 376 -2.55 -18.46 -10.02
N GLY A 377 -3.05 -18.34 -8.77
CA GLY A 377 -3.50 -17.05 -8.23
C GLY A 377 -2.36 -16.02 -8.15
N MET A 378 -2.72 -14.74 -8.15
CA MET A 378 -1.76 -13.66 -7.95
C MET A 378 -1.26 -13.60 -6.51
N LEU A 379 -0.07 -13.02 -6.31
CA LEU A 379 0.49 -12.78 -4.97
C LEU A 379 -0.34 -11.72 -4.24
N SER A 380 -0.64 -11.98 -2.96
CA SER A 380 -1.30 -10.98 -2.12
C SER A 380 -0.39 -9.76 -1.87
N PRO A 381 -0.95 -8.60 -1.47
CA PRO A 381 -0.17 -7.42 -1.08
C PRO A 381 0.88 -7.73 -0.02
N GLU A 382 0.55 -8.54 0.99
CA GLU A 382 1.47 -8.90 2.09
C GLU A 382 2.65 -9.72 1.60
N VAL A 383 2.40 -10.75 0.77
CA VAL A 383 3.45 -11.59 0.18
C VAL A 383 4.33 -10.76 -0.75
N SER A 384 3.72 -9.90 -1.56
CA SER A 384 4.46 -8.98 -2.43
C SER A 384 5.33 -8.02 -1.61
N GLY A 385 4.80 -7.47 -0.52
CA GLY A 385 5.52 -6.61 0.41
C GLY A 385 6.73 -7.32 1.05
N ILE A 386 6.56 -8.58 1.47
CA ILE A 386 7.66 -9.39 2.01
C ILE A 386 8.78 -9.55 0.96
N ILE A 387 8.45 -9.88 -0.28
CA ILE A 387 9.42 -10.04 -1.36
C ILE A 387 10.17 -8.73 -1.63
N ILE A 388 9.42 -7.61 -1.73
CA ILE A 388 10.00 -6.29 -2.02
C ILE A 388 10.98 -5.87 -0.93
N ILE A 389 10.57 -5.94 0.35
CA ILE A 389 11.44 -5.60 1.48
C ILE A 389 12.62 -6.57 1.57
N ALA A 390 12.42 -7.87 1.29
CA ALA A 390 13.51 -8.85 1.30
C ALA A 390 14.55 -8.55 0.22
N LEU A 391 14.13 -8.22 -0.99
CA LEU A 391 15.02 -7.81 -2.07
C LEU A 391 15.73 -6.49 -1.74
N ASN A 392 15.00 -5.51 -1.23
CA ASN A 392 15.60 -4.22 -0.87
C ASN A 392 16.63 -4.38 0.26
N ALA A 393 16.24 -4.92 1.40
CA ALA A 393 17.14 -5.13 2.54
C ALA A 393 18.29 -6.10 2.20
N GLY A 394 18.07 -7.07 1.32
CA GLY A 394 19.08 -8.01 0.84
C GLY A 394 20.27 -7.33 0.16
N ALA A 395 20.01 -6.28 -0.63
CA ALA A 395 21.05 -5.49 -1.26
C ALA A 395 21.91 -4.72 -0.22
N PHE A 396 21.24 -4.12 0.79
CA PHE A 396 21.95 -3.45 1.87
C PHE A 396 22.75 -4.44 2.74
N LEU A 397 22.18 -5.60 3.05
CA LEU A 397 22.86 -6.64 3.81
C LEU A 397 24.04 -7.22 3.03
N ALA A 398 23.98 -7.37 1.71
CA ALA A 398 25.10 -7.81 0.89
C ALA A 398 26.31 -6.87 1.03
N GLU A 399 26.08 -5.56 1.08
CA GLU A 399 27.12 -4.57 1.32
C GLU A 399 27.65 -4.62 2.77
N ILE A 400 26.76 -4.82 3.75
CA ILE A 400 27.16 -5.00 5.16
C ILE A 400 28.08 -6.24 5.29
N PHE A 401 27.71 -7.35 4.65
CA PHE A 401 28.55 -8.57 4.66
C PHE A 401 29.88 -8.36 3.93
N ARG A 402 29.86 -7.69 2.78
CA ARG A 402 31.10 -7.34 2.07
C ARG A 402 32.02 -6.50 2.94
N GLY A 403 31.50 -5.42 3.54
CA GLY A 403 32.27 -4.52 4.40
C GLY A 403 32.78 -5.22 5.65
N GLY A 404 31.99 -6.08 6.29
CA GLY A 404 32.38 -6.82 7.47
C GLY A 404 33.48 -7.86 7.22
N ILE A 405 33.46 -8.53 6.07
CA ILE A 405 34.51 -9.45 5.65
C ILE A 405 35.80 -8.66 5.35
N GLN A 406 35.71 -7.52 4.67
CA GLN A 406 36.85 -6.68 4.33
C GLN A 406 37.50 -6.03 5.55
N ALA A 407 36.75 -5.86 6.64
CA ALA A 407 37.27 -5.31 7.90
C ALA A 407 38.15 -6.29 8.69
N ILE A 408 38.18 -7.59 8.32
CA ILE A 408 39.05 -8.57 8.93
C ILE A 408 40.46 -8.42 8.35
N ASP A 409 41.47 -8.43 9.25
CA ASP A 409 42.85 -8.35 8.86
C ASP A 409 43.24 -9.45 7.85
N LYS A 410 43.91 -9.05 6.75
CA LYS A 410 44.30 -9.96 5.67
C LYS A 410 45.20 -11.08 6.14
N GLY A 411 46.02 -10.82 7.16
CA GLY A 411 46.91 -11.81 7.78
C GLY A 411 46.14 -13.01 8.35
N GLN A 412 44.87 -12.86 8.76
CA GLN A 412 44.04 -13.98 9.21
C GLN A 412 43.78 -15.00 8.09
N MET A 413 43.51 -14.50 6.90
CA MET A 413 43.30 -15.34 5.71
C MET A 413 44.67 -15.99 5.29
N GLU A 414 45.75 -15.22 5.29
CA GLU A 414 47.07 -15.69 4.92
C GLU A 414 47.56 -16.76 5.89
N ALA A 415 47.46 -16.54 7.21
CA ALA A 415 47.80 -17.52 8.22
C ALA A 415 47.00 -18.82 8.09
N ALA A 416 45.68 -18.72 7.91
CA ALA A 416 44.82 -19.89 7.71
C ALA A 416 45.22 -20.68 6.44
N ARG A 417 45.57 -19.97 5.36
CA ARG A 417 46.03 -20.59 4.10
C ARG A 417 47.40 -21.24 4.26
N SER A 418 48.34 -20.63 5.02
CA SER A 418 49.65 -21.18 5.32
C SER A 418 49.59 -22.45 6.17
N LEU A 419 48.54 -22.61 7.00
CA LEU A 419 48.23 -23.83 7.73
C LEU A 419 47.54 -24.92 6.85
N GLY A 420 47.50 -24.73 5.55
CA GLY A 420 46.96 -25.71 4.60
C GLY A 420 45.41 -25.70 4.44
N LEU A 421 44.72 -24.76 5.06
CA LEU A 421 43.25 -24.68 4.89
C LEU A 421 42.95 -24.20 3.47
N SER A 422 41.95 -24.86 2.84
CA SER A 422 41.41 -24.37 1.57
C SER A 422 40.71 -23.03 1.76
N PHE A 423 40.57 -22.20 0.72
CA PHE A 423 39.86 -20.89 0.76
C PHE A 423 38.53 -21.00 1.48
N ASN A 424 37.68 -21.96 1.09
CA ASN A 424 36.35 -22.11 1.69
C ASN A 424 36.43 -22.47 3.19
N LYS A 425 37.41 -23.30 3.60
CA LYS A 425 37.59 -23.62 5.02
C LYS A 425 38.12 -22.43 5.79
N SER A 426 39.07 -21.66 5.24
CA SER A 426 39.57 -20.43 5.86
C SER A 426 38.45 -19.40 6.00
N MET A 427 37.67 -19.20 4.95
CA MET A 427 36.52 -18.30 4.97
C MET A 427 35.48 -18.70 6.03
N THR A 428 35.04 -19.96 6.03
CA THR A 428 33.94 -20.39 6.90
C THR A 428 34.33 -20.60 8.36
N LYS A 429 35.58 -21.00 8.63
CA LYS A 429 36.03 -21.34 9.98
C LYS A 429 36.83 -20.22 10.69
N VAL A 430 37.45 -19.29 9.94
CA VAL A 430 38.29 -18.23 10.50
C VAL A 430 37.69 -16.85 10.25
N ILE A 431 37.40 -16.50 9.01
CA ILE A 431 36.98 -15.15 8.63
C ILE A 431 35.54 -14.86 9.01
N LEU A 432 34.60 -15.70 8.53
CA LEU A 432 33.16 -15.44 8.74
C LEU A 432 32.74 -15.35 10.21
N PRO A 433 33.23 -16.19 11.15
CA PRO A 433 32.85 -16.05 12.55
C PRO A 433 33.26 -14.72 13.17
N GLN A 434 34.42 -14.17 12.77
CA GLN A 434 34.89 -12.86 13.20
C GLN A 434 34.11 -11.73 12.51
N ALA A 435 33.93 -11.85 11.19
CA ALA A 435 33.19 -10.87 10.40
C ALA A 435 31.75 -10.73 10.87
N ILE A 436 31.03 -11.83 11.17
CA ILE A 436 29.66 -11.80 11.67
C ILE A 436 29.55 -10.99 12.96
N LYS A 437 30.48 -11.17 13.91
CA LYS A 437 30.45 -10.37 15.14
C LYS A 437 30.53 -8.86 14.86
N ASN A 438 31.37 -8.46 13.91
CA ASN A 438 31.56 -7.06 13.53
C ASN A 438 30.34 -6.49 12.77
N MET A 439 29.57 -7.34 12.06
CA MET A 439 28.40 -6.94 11.27
C MET A 439 27.11 -6.81 12.09
N ILE A 440 27.00 -7.47 13.25
CA ILE A 440 25.78 -7.50 14.06
C ILE A 440 25.18 -6.11 14.29
N PRO A 441 25.93 -5.07 14.70
CA PRO A 441 25.34 -3.74 14.88
C PRO A 441 24.69 -3.19 13.61
N ALA A 442 25.34 -3.39 12.45
CA ALA A 442 24.83 -2.93 11.16
C ALA A 442 23.58 -3.72 10.72
N ILE A 443 23.56 -5.04 10.97
CA ILE A 443 22.38 -5.90 10.70
C ILE A 443 21.20 -5.47 11.56
N LEU A 444 21.42 -5.18 12.85
CA LEU A 444 20.38 -4.71 13.76
C LEU A 444 19.85 -3.32 13.37
N ASN A 445 20.71 -2.43 12.88
CA ASN A 445 20.31 -1.15 12.32
C ASN A 445 19.49 -1.32 11.04
N GLN A 446 19.84 -2.28 10.17
CA GLN A 446 19.06 -2.61 8.98
C GLN A 446 17.66 -3.13 9.36
N PHE A 447 17.53 -3.89 10.46
CA PHE A 447 16.23 -4.30 10.98
C PHE A 447 15.35 -3.09 11.30
N ILE A 448 15.87 -2.10 12.03
CA ILE A 448 15.14 -0.88 12.39
C ILE A 448 14.75 -0.08 11.13
N SER A 449 15.64 -0.02 10.14
CA SER A 449 15.35 0.65 8.87
C SER A 449 14.22 -0.05 8.12
N SER A 450 14.32 -1.37 7.94
CA SER A 450 13.29 -2.16 7.25
C SER A 450 11.92 -2.10 7.94
N LEU A 451 11.90 -1.99 9.29
CA LEU A 451 10.65 -1.81 10.03
C LEU A 451 9.95 -0.48 9.67
N LYS A 452 10.71 0.58 9.42
CA LYS A 452 10.15 1.87 8.95
C LYS A 452 9.77 1.79 7.48
N ASP A 453 10.54 1.09 6.67
CA ASP A 453 10.36 0.95 5.24
C ASP A 453 9.05 0.22 4.89
N THR A 454 8.54 -0.66 5.77
CA THR A 454 7.22 -1.30 5.58
C THR A 454 6.10 -0.28 5.44
N SER A 455 6.21 0.91 6.02
CA SER A 455 5.22 1.98 5.90
C SER A 455 4.98 2.42 4.45
N LEU A 456 5.94 2.21 3.55
CA LEU A 456 5.81 2.51 2.12
C LEU A 456 4.95 1.49 1.37
N LEU A 457 4.71 0.31 1.96
CA LEU A 457 3.84 -0.73 1.39
C LEU A 457 2.35 -0.34 1.42
N VAL A 458 2.02 0.75 2.10
CA VAL A 458 0.67 1.32 2.09
C VAL A 458 0.14 1.56 0.68
N VAL A 459 1.01 1.89 -0.28
CA VAL A 459 0.66 2.16 -1.69
C VAL A 459 0.07 0.94 -2.40
N ILE A 460 0.45 -0.26 -1.98
CA ILE A 460 -0.08 -1.54 -2.51
C ILE A 460 -1.16 -2.15 -1.62
N GLY A 461 -1.62 -1.42 -0.59
CA GLY A 461 -2.75 -1.80 0.24
C GLY A 461 -2.42 -2.70 1.44
N VAL A 462 -1.15 -2.90 1.79
CA VAL A 462 -0.77 -3.67 3.00
C VAL A 462 -1.31 -2.99 4.24
N ALA A 463 -2.04 -3.76 5.08
CA ALA A 463 -2.68 -3.27 6.30
C ALA A 463 -1.69 -3.18 7.48
N ASP A 464 -0.59 -2.45 7.31
CA ASP A 464 0.41 -2.18 8.33
C ASP A 464 -0.02 -1.03 9.28
N LEU A 465 0.83 -0.68 10.23
CA LEU A 465 0.54 0.41 11.19
C LEU A 465 0.30 1.76 10.50
N MET A 466 1.03 2.07 9.41
CA MET A 466 0.85 3.31 8.67
C MET A 466 -0.49 3.34 7.95
N LYS A 467 -0.89 2.24 7.31
CA LYS A 467 -2.21 2.10 6.64
C LYS A 467 -3.36 2.27 7.62
N GLU A 468 -3.29 1.60 8.78
CA GLU A 468 -4.33 1.75 9.82
C GLU A 468 -4.38 3.19 10.36
N GLY A 469 -3.25 3.86 10.46
CA GLY A 469 -3.18 5.29 10.77
C GLY A 469 -3.86 6.15 9.70
N GLN A 470 -3.58 5.87 8.42
CA GLN A 470 -4.23 6.57 7.30
C GLN A 470 -5.74 6.37 7.29
N VAL A 471 -6.21 5.12 7.47
CA VAL A 471 -7.63 4.81 7.58
C VAL A 471 -8.27 5.59 8.73
N ALA A 472 -7.59 5.65 9.88
CA ALA A 472 -8.10 6.37 11.05
C ALA A 472 -8.24 7.87 10.78
N TYR A 473 -7.17 8.58 10.36
CA TYR A 473 -7.27 10.04 10.19
C TYR A 473 -8.15 10.45 9.01
N LYS A 474 -8.20 9.65 7.94
CA LYS A 474 -9.06 9.93 6.80
C LYS A 474 -10.55 9.68 7.11
N THR A 475 -10.84 8.91 8.14
CA THR A 475 -12.22 8.64 8.61
C THR A 475 -12.66 9.64 9.68
N ASN A 476 -11.79 9.97 10.63
CA ASN A 476 -12.12 10.83 11.77
C ASN A 476 -11.72 12.31 11.57
N PHE A 477 -11.02 12.63 10.47
CA PHE A 477 -10.51 13.96 10.13
C PHE A 477 -9.55 14.59 11.15
N LYS A 478 -9.02 13.80 12.12
CA LYS A 478 -8.07 14.22 13.16
C LYS A 478 -6.66 13.78 12.79
N THR A 479 -6.10 14.42 11.77
CA THR A 479 -4.79 14.04 11.21
C THR A 479 -3.67 14.17 12.21
N PHE A 480 -3.58 15.31 12.92
CA PHE A 480 -2.50 15.60 13.86
C PHE A 480 -2.47 14.59 15.00
N GLU A 481 -3.61 14.43 15.68
CA GLU A 481 -3.73 13.54 16.85
C GLU A 481 -3.48 12.08 16.47
N THR A 482 -4.04 11.65 15.33
CA THR A 482 -3.88 10.26 14.86
C THR A 482 -2.43 9.97 14.47
N MET A 483 -1.80 10.88 13.70
CA MET A 483 -0.41 10.69 13.29
C MET A 483 0.57 10.81 14.45
N LEU A 484 0.27 11.62 15.47
CA LEU A 484 1.06 11.66 16.69
C LEU A 484 1.01 10.34 17.45
N ILE A 485 -0.18 9.68 17.54
CA ILE A 485 -0.32 8.35 18.14
C ILE A 485 0.50 7.32 17.34
N VAL A 486 0.37 7.30 16.01
CA VAL A 486 1.12 6.37 15.14
C VAL A 486 2.63 6.58 15.31
N ALA A 487 3.09 7.84 15.28
CA ALA A 487 4.49 8.18 15.48
C ALA A 487 5.00 7.75 16.87
N ALA A 488 4.18 7.94 17.92
CA ALA A 488 4.51 7.49 19.27
C ALA A 488 4.63 5.96 19.35
N ILE A 489 3.75 5.21 18.68
CA ILE A 489 3.84 3.73 18.63
C ILE A 489 5.14 3.31 17.95
N TYR A 490 5.46 3.85 16.75
CA TYR A 490 6.74 3.57 16.07
C TYR A 490 7.93 3.91 16.97
N TYR A 491 7.93 5.09 17.59
CA TYR A 491 9.02 5.53 18.48
C TYR A 491 9.23 4.59 19.67
N ILE A 492 8.14 4.20 20.36
CA ILE A 492 8.20 3.29 21.50
C ILE A 492 8.76 1.93 21.07
N VAL A 493 8.24 1.36 19.99
CA VAL A 493 8.68 0.06 19.49
C VAL A 493 10.15 0.10 19.06
N ILE A 494 10.56 1.10 18.29
CA ILE A 494 11.94 1.27 17.86
C ILE A 494 12.88 1.44 19.08
N LYS A 495 12.47 2.23 20.09
CA LYS A 495 13.26 2.43 21.31
C LYS A 495 13.43 1.14 22.12
N LEU A 496 12.36 0.33 22.21
CA LEU A 496 12.39 -0.97 22.88
C LEU A 496 13.29 -1.95 22.14
N LEU A 497 13.17 -2.04 20.81
CA LEU A 497 14.03 -2.86 19.95
C LEU A 497 15.50 -2.43 20.05
N SER A 498 15.78 -1.13 19.99
CA SER A 498 17.15 -0.61 20.11
C SER A 498 17.79 -0.95 21.45
N LYS A 499 17.03 -0.91 22.55
CA LYS A 499 17.50 -1.35 23.88
C LYS A 499 17.79 -2.86 23.92
N LEU A 500 16.92 -3.67 23.30
CA LEU A 500 17.11 -5.11 23.19
C LEU A 500 18.36 -5.43 22.37
N PHE A 501 18.52 -4.78 21.22
CA PHE A 501 19.64 -4.95 20.32
C PHE A 501 20.98 -4.57 20.97
N LYS A 502 21.01 -3.47 21.71
CA LYS A 502 22.20 -3.09 22.48
C LYS A 502 22.61 -4.16 23.49
N LYS A 503 21.65 -4.78 24.19
CA LYS A 503 21.97 -5.89 25.11
C LYS A 503 22.52 -7.12 24.38
N VAL A 504 22.05 -7.41 23.16
CA VAL A 504 22.57 -8.50 22.32
C VAL A 504 23.99 -8.16 21.85
N GLU A 505 24.22 -6.93 21.38
CA GLU A 505 25.55 -6.45 20.97
C GLU A 505 26.57 -6.53 22.10
N ASP A 506 26.20 -6.03 23.29
CA ASP A 506 27.08 -6.04 24.46
C ASP A 506 27.45 -7.49 24.89
N LYS A 507 26.52 -8.45 24.75
CA LYS A 507 26.83 -9.88 25.03
C LYS A 507 27.71 -10.55 23.99
N LEU A 508 27.77 -10.03 22.76
CA LEU A 508 28.55 -10.61 21.66
C LEU A 508 29.95 -9.98 21.53
N LYS A 509 30.17 -8.83 22.15
CA LYS A 509 31.50 -8.17 22.25
C LYS A 509 32.43 -8.82 23.25
N VAL A 510 31.97 -9.78 24.05
CA VAL A 510 32.73 -10.58 25.02
C VAL A 510 33.24 -11.90 24.33
#